data_f09b3a04481e5a50240091cd1809b8dc
#
_entry.id   f09b3a04481e5a50240091cd1809b8dc
#
_cell.length_a   1.000
_cell.length_b   1.000
_cell.length_c   1.000
_cell.angle_alpha   90.00
_cell.angle_beta   90.00
_cell.angle_gamma   90.00
#
_symmetry.space_group_name_H-M   'P 1'
#
loop_
_entity.id
_entity.type
_entity.pdbx_description
1 polymer ?
#
loop_
_entity_poly.entity_id
_entity_poly.type
_entity_poly.pdbx_seq_one_letter_code
_entity_poly.pdbx_strand_id
1 'polypeptide(L)'
;MNTMYTKNGAIKPRKSIVIYKNGKQIICPTHEMLIADGWAVYTKPEPTAEELFERAKSELKQSIINYDSSNAVNNFFMGDMPMWLDKGTRTGLMLRFQSEQAIGKENTTLWYGTHSFTLPIATAIQMLFAIEAYASACYDNTQKHLANVEELTLAKDVESYDYTIGYPEQLHFG
;
A
#
# COMPACT_ATOMS: atom_id res chain seq x y z
N MET A 1 14.17 27.70 4.61
CA MET A 1 12.78 27.43 5.04
C MET A 1 11.95 28.70 4.90
N ASN A 2 10.72 28.62 4.35
CA ASN A 2 9.82 29.77 4.30
C ASN A 2 9.11 29.91 5.66
N THR A 3 9.47 30.94 6.42
CA THR A 3 8.79 31.22 7.70
C THR A 3 7.33 31.55 7.46
N MET A 4 6.44 30.82 8.16
CA MET A 4 5.00 31.06 8.16
C MET A 4 4.64 32.02 9.29
N TYR A 5 3.60 32.79 9.09
CA TYR A 5 3.10 33.77 10.09
C TYR A 5 1.60 33.58 10.28
N THR A 6 1.11 33.87 11.47
CA THR A 6 -0.31 33.79 11.82
C THR A 6 -0.83 35.11 12.36
N LYS A 7 -2.06 35.45 11.98
CA LYS A 7 -2.84 36.61 12.51
C LYS A 7 -4.32 36.32 12.34
N ASN A 8 -5.09 36.44 13.41
CA ASN A 8 -6.56 36.21 13.39
C ASN A 8 -6.98 34.86 12.77
N GLY A 9 -6.26 33.80 13.09
CA GLY A 9 -6.52 32.44 12.54
C GLY A 9 -6.01 32.19 11.12
N ALA A 10 -5.56 33.22 10.40
CA ALA A 10 -4.96 33.01 9.08
C ALA A 10 -3.47 32.64 9.20
N ILE A 11 -3.03 31.62 8.47
CA ILE A 11 -1.63 31.21 8.39
C ILE A 11 -1.14 31.45 6.97
N LYS A 12 -0.08 32.25 6.80
CA LYS A 12 0.45 32.63 5.49
C LYS A 12 1.97 32.65 5.47
N PRO A 13 2.62 32.29 4.33
CA PRO A 13 4.04 32.52 4.15
C PRO A 13 4.30 34.04 4.01
N ARG A 14 5.44 34.50 4.50
CA ARG A 14 5.82 35.91 4.46
C ARG A 14 5.60 36.58 3.09
N LYS A 15 5.93 35.89 2.03
CA LYS A 15 5.84 36.39 0.65
C LYS A 15 4.42 36.71 0.19
N SER A 16 3.39 36.12 0.79
CA SER A 16 1.97 36.32 0.45
C SER A 16 1.25 37.29 1.39
N ILE A 17 1.98 37.89 2.36
CA ILE A 17 1.41 38.87 3.26
C ILE A 17 1.65 40.28 2.72
N VAL A 18 0.60 41.06 2.74
CA VAL A 18 0.61 42.47 2.41
C VAL A 18 0.13 43.24 3.63
N ILE A 19 0.85 44.28 4.02
CA ILE A 19 0.45 45.16 5.10
C ILE A 19 0.31 46.61 4.60
N TYR A 20 -0.42 47.43 5.32
CA TYR A 20 -0.60 48.86 5.00
C TYR A 20 0.03 49.71 6.11
N LYS A 21 0.89 50.65 5.73
CA LYS A 21 1.53 51.61 6.66
C LYS A 21 1.49 52.99 6.05
N ASN A 22 0.93 53.97 6.80
CA ASN A 22 0.79 55.35 6.36
C ASN A 22 0.10 55.49 4.96
N GLY A 23 -0.95 54.66 4.72
CA GLY A 23 -1.68 54.65 3.45
C GLY A 23 -0.95 54.00 2.28
N LYS A 24 0.24 53.45 2.48
CA LYS A 24 1.03 52.73 1.46
C LYS A 24 0.97 51.24 1.66
N GLN A 25 0.82 50.53 0.56
CA GLN A 25 0.88 49.07 0.52
C GLN A 25 2.32 48.61 0.55
N ILE A 26 2.66 47.67 1.45
CA ILE A 26 3.96 47.01 1.54
C ILE A 26 3.78 45.56 1.18
N ILE A 27 4.39 45.16 0.06
CA ILE A 27 4.43 43.78 -0.44
C ILE A 27 5.71 43.14 0.10
N CYS A 28 5.65 41.90 0.57
CA CYS A 28 6.78 41.17 1.17
C CYS A 28 7.40 41.94 2.39
N PRO A 29 6.62 42.29 3.42
CA PRO A 29 7.12 43.05 4.58
C PRO A 29 8.25 42.28 5.28
N THR A 30 9.12 43.02 6.01
CA THR A 30 10.15 42.37 6.83
C THR A 30 9.53 41.67 8.05
N HIS A 31 10.34 40.84 8.74
CA HIS A 31 9.90 40.19 9.98
C HIS A 31 9.39 41.20 11.01
N GLU A 32 10.16 42.27 11.25
CA GLU A 32 9.85 43.32 12.21
C GLU A 32 8.55 44.08 11.84
N MET A 33 8.34 44.30 10.54
CA MET A 33 7.10 44.91 10.04
C MET A 33 5.88 44.04 10.30
N LEU A 34 6.02 42.71 10.10
CA LEU A 34 4.95 41.75 10.38
C LEU A 34 4.61 41.71 11.88
N ILE A 35 5.62 41.62 12.74
CA ILE A 35 5.41 41.64 14.21
C ILE A 35 4.74 42.95 14.64
N ALA A 36 5.19 44.09 14.13
CA ALA A 36 4.58 45.39 14.41
C ALA A 36 3.12 45.49 13.91
N ASP A 37 2.76 44.78 12.85
CA ASP A 37 1.39 44.69 12.31
C ASP A 37 0.52 43.63 13.03
N GLY A 38 1.07 42.98 14.06
CA GLY A 38 0.35 41.97 14.87
C GLY A 38 0.34 40.55 14.29
N TRP A 39 1.23 40.27 13.34
CA TRP A 39 1.52 38.91 12.92
C TRP A 39 2.50 38.26 13.90
N ALA A 40 2.28 37.01 14.24
CA ALA A 40 3.21 36.19 15.00
C ALA A 40 3.83 35.10 14.10
N VAL A 41 5.03 34.64 14.42
CA VAL A 41 5.61 33.45 13.77
C VAL A 41 4.74 32.26 14.09
N TYR A 42 4.32 31.55 13.05
CA TYR A 42 3.57 30.32 13.21
C TYR A 42 4.54 29.14 13.44
N THR A 43 4.40 28.53 14.58
CA THR A 43 5.02 27.24 14.87
C THR A 43 3.94 26.18 14.77
N LYS A 44 4.13 25.20 13.87
CA LYS A 44 3.20 24.08 13.78
C LYS A 44 3.16 23.36 15.14
N PRO A 45 1.97 23.14 15.71
CA PRO A 45 1.87 22.38 16.95
C PRO A 45 2.53 21.00 16.79
N GLU A 46 3.15 20.53 17.85
CA GLU A 46 3.59 19.13 17.88
C GLU A 46 2.36 18.21 17.86
N PRO A 47 2.45 17.07 17.16
CA PRO A 47 1.35 16.13 17.14
C PRO A 47 1.02 15.65 18.56
N THR A 48 -0.25 15.48 18.84
CA THR A 48 -0.71 14.88 20.09
C THR A 48 -0.34 13.39 20.14
N ALA A 49 -0.36 12.80 21.34
CA ALA A 49 -0.14 11.35 21.48
C ALA A 49 -1.18 10.53 20.70
N GLU A 50 -2.42 11.02 20.62
CA GLU A 50 -3.49 10.39 19.85
C GLU A 50 -3.22 10.46 18.33
N GLU A 51 -2.80 11.62 17.82
CA GLU A 51 -2.41 11.79 16.41
C GLU A 51 -1.21 10.90 16.02
N LEU A 52 -0.24 10.75 16.93
CA LEU A 52 0.91 9.86 16.72
C LEU A 52 0.48 8.40 16.72
N PHE A 53 -0.44 8.00 17.59
CA PHE A 53 -0.97 6.66 17.66
C PHE A 53 -1.76 6.29 16.39
N GLU A 54 -2.69 7.13 15.95
CA GLU A 54 -3.46 6.91 14.72
C GLU A 54 -2.56 6.87 13.47
N ARG A 55 -1.54 7.72 13.45
CA ARG A 55 -0.54 7.68 12.39
C ARG A 55 0.23 6.37 12.38
N ALA A 56 0.68 5.87 13.53
CA ALA A 56 1.38 4.59 13.64
C ALA A 56 0.49 3.42 13.18
N LYS A 57 -0.80 3.40 13.55
CA LYS A 57 -1.77 2.41 13.05
C LYS A 57 -1.91 2.47 11.53
N SER A 58 -1.99 3.67 10.96
CA SER A 58 -2.09 3.86 9.51
C SER A 58 -0.85 3.38 8.78
N GLU A 59 0.34 3.66 9.31
CA GLU A 59 1.62 3.21 8.77
C GLU A 59 1.75 1.67 8.85
N LEU A 60 1.31 1.07 9.95
CA LEU A 60 1.26 -0.40 10.11
C LEU A 60 0.32 -1.05 9.10
N LYS A 61 -0.90 -0.53 8.91
CA LYS A 61 -1.83 -1.02 7.88
C LYS A 61 -1.23 -0.95 6.48
N GLN A 62 -0.55 0.16 6.16
CA GLN A 62 0.13 0.28 4.87
C GLN A 62 1.25 -0.76 4.72
N SER A 63 1.97 -1.06 5.80
CA SER A 63 3.01 -2.10 5.81
C SER A 63 2.42 -3.49 5.56
N ILE A 64 1.26 -3.80 6.14
CA ILE A 64 0.52 -5.06 5.89
C ILE A 64 0.13 -5.18 4.41
N ILE A 65 -0.45 -4.12 3.82
CA ILE A 65 -0.83 -4.10 2.41
C ILE A 65 0.39 -4.26 1.49
N ASN A 66 1.49 -3.61 1.83
CA ASN A 66 2.74 -3.72 1.07
C ASN A 66 3.33 -5.13 1.17
N TYR A 67 3.24 -5.77 2.34
CA TYR A 67 3.71 -7.15 2.53
C TYR A 67 2.86 -8.13 1.73
N ASP A 68 1.53 -8.01 1.75
CA ASP A 68 0.60 -8.80 0.92
C ASP A 68 0.95 -8.71 -0.57
N SER A 69 1.32 -7.52 -1.03
CA SER A 69 1.69 -7.28 -2.43
C SER A 69 3.13 -7.67 -2.77
N SER A 70 3.92 -8.09 -1.79
CA SER A 70 5.33 -8.45 -1.99
C SER A 70 5.52 -9.88 -2.49
N ASN A 71 6.73 -10.19 -2.96
CA ASN A 71 7.10 -11.56 -3.34
C ASN A 71 7.16 -12.54 -2.14
N ALA A 72 7.08 -12.06 -0.91
CA ALA A 72 6.95 -12.92 0.27
C ALA A 72 5.59 -13.63 0.29
N VAL A 73 4.55 -12.98 -0.26
CA VAL A 73 3.18 -13.50 -0.33
C VAL A 73 2.80 -13.82 -1.76
N ASN A 74 2.92 -12.87 -2.69
CA ASN A 74 2.54 -13.04 -4.09
C ASN A 74 3.63 -13.78 -4.87
N ASN A 75 3.78 -15.07 -4.58
CA ASN A 75 4.75 -15.93 -5.23
C ASN A 75 4.35 -17.40 -5.17
N PHE A 76 4.72 -18.14 -6.19
CA PHE A 76 4.78 -19.60 -6.22
C PHE A 76 5.95 -20.03 -7.09
N PHE A 77 6.35 -21.29 -7.02
CA PHE A 77 7.46 -21.82 -7.79
C PHE A 77 7.01 -22.84 -8.84
N MET A 78 7.59 -22.72 -10.05
CA MET A 78 7.56 -23.74 -11.08
C MET A 78 8.98 -24.28 -11.22
N GLY A 79 9.24 -25.47 -10.64
CA GLY A 79 10.62 -25.85 -10.34
C GLY A 79 11.28 -24.81 -9.43
N ASP A 80 12.43 -24.30 -9.84
CA ASP A 80 13.15 -23.23 -9.09
C ASP A 80 12.77 -21.80 -9.52
N MET A 81 11.83 -21.64 -10.46
CA MET A 81 11.46 -20.34 -11.01
C MET A 81 10.33 -19.71 -10.19
N PRO A 82 10.57 -18.54 -9.56
CA PRO A 82 9.52 -17.79 -8.87
C PRO A 82 8.57 -17.14 -9.89
N MET A 83 7.28 -17.29 -9.68
CA MET A 83 6.23 -16.79 -10.55
C MET A 83 5.07 -16.22 -9.74
N TRP A 84 4.33 -15.30 -10.36
CA TRP A 84 3.03 -14.86 -9.85
C TRP A 84 2.07 -14.63 -11.02
N LEU A 85 0.83 -15.02 -10.81
CA LEU A 85 -0.27 -14.77 -11.74
C LEU A 85 -1.32 -13.93 -11.01
N ASP A 86 -1.54 -12.70 -11.44
CA ASP A 86 -2.61 -11.85 -10.92
C ASP A 86 -4.00 -12.47 -11.21
N LYS A 87 -5.03 -11.99 -10.51
CA LYS A 87 -6.39 -12.54 -10.61
C LYS A 87 -6.94 -12.49 -12.03
N GLY A 88 -6.68 -11.43 -12.79
CA GLY A 88 -7.13 -11.29 -14.18
C GLY A 88 -6.48 -12.33 -15.08
N THR A 89 -5.17 -12.52 -14.94
CA THR A 89 -4.40 -13.56 -15.65
C THR A 89 -4.91 -14.95 -15.32
N ARG A 90 -5.13 -15.29 -14.04
CA ARG A 90 -5.68 -16.59 -13.64
C ARG A 90 -7.05 -16.85 -14.25
N THR A 91 -7.94 -15.86 -14.23
CA THR A 91 -9.28 -15.96 -14.85
C THR A 91 -9.20 -16.16 -16.36
N GLY A 92 -8.33 -15.42 -17.04
CA GLY A 92 -8.12 -15.55 -18.49
C GLY A 92 -7.55 -16.92 -18.88
N LEU A 93 -6.60 -17.44 -18.10
CA LEU A 93 -6.04 -18.78 -18.31
C LEU A 93 -7.08 -19.88 -18.08
N MET A 94 -7.93 -19.76 -17.07
CA MET A 94 -9.02 -20.73 -16.85
C MET A 94 -9.96 -20.79 -18.04
N LEU A 95 -10.41 -19.65 -18.56
CA LEU A 95 -11.26 -19.59 -19.76
C LEU A 95 -10.56 -20.20 -20.98
N ARG A 96 -9.27 -19.91 -21.17
CA ARG A 96 -8.47 -20.49 -22.24
C ARG A 96 -8.40 -22.01 -22.13
N PHE A 97 -8.10 -22.56 -20.95
CA PHE A 97 -7.99 -24.00 -20.75
C PHE A 97 -9.32 -24.73 -21.00
N GLN A 98 -10.44 -24.15 -20.52
CA GLN A 98 -11.76 -24.65 -20.80
C GLN A 98 -12.07 -24.67 -22.31
N SER A 99 -11.70 -23.60 -23.03
CA SER A 99 -11.86 -23.51 -24.48
C SER A 99 -11.00 -24.54 -25.24
N GLU A 100 -9.74 -24.70 -24.85
CA GLU A 100 -8.82 -25.68 -25.43
C GLU A 100 -9.32 -27.11 -25.20
N GLN A 101 -9.83 -27.40 -24.00
CA GLN A 101 -10.43 -28.71 -23.65
C GLN A 101 -11.70 -28.99 -24.48
N ALA A 102 -12.55 -27.97 -24.67
CA ALA A 102 -13.79 -28.11 -25.43
C ALA A 102 -13.57 -28.46 -26.92
N ILE A 103 -12.42 -28.06 -27.49
CA ILE A 103 -12.02 -28.45 -28.86
C ILE A 103 -11.16 -29.68 -28.93
N GLY A 104 -11.04 -30.43 -27.82
CA GLY A 104 -10.34 -31.74 -27.78
C GLY A 104 -8.83 -31.67 -27.65
N LYS A 105 -8.26 -30.53 -27.26
CA LYS A 105 -6.83 -30.45 -26.91
C LYS A 105 -6.55 -31.17 -25.59
N GLU A 106 -5.46 -31.89 -25.52
CA GLU A 106 -5.00 -32.59 -24.32
C GLU A 106 -3.98 -31.74 -23.53
N ASN A 107 -3.15 -30.97 -24.24
CA ASN A 107 -2.06 -30.20 -23.66
C ASN A 107 -2.23 -28.70 -23.98
N THR A 108 -1.72 -27.86 -23.06
CA THR A 108 -1.58 -26.42 -23.23
C THR A 108 -0.13 -25.99 -23.04
N THR A 109 0.27 -24.89 -23.67
CA THR A 109 1.58 -24.27 -23.45
C THR A 109 1.39 -22.91 -22.82
N LEU A 110 1.95 -22.75 -21.63
CA LEU A 110 2.00 -21.48 -20.89
C LEU A 110 3.32 -20.78 -21.17
N TRP A 111 3.26 -19.47 -21.33
CA TRP A 111 4.43 -18.63 -21.45
C TRP A 111 4.54 -17.69 -20.24
N TYR A 112 5.75 -17.60 -19.67
CA TYR A 112 6.09 -16.66 -18.63
C TYR A 112 7.42 -15.98 -19.01
N GLY A 113 7.35 -14.72 -19.45
CA GLY A 113 8.46 -14.07 -20.12
C GLY A 113 8.90 -14.86 -21.37
N THR A 114 10.14 -15.31 -21.38
CA THR A 114 10.73 -16.12 -22.46
C THR A 114 10.66 -17.64 -22.21
N HIS A 115 10.14 -18.06 -21.06
CA HIS A 115 10.04 -19.46 -20.68
C HIS A 115 8.66 -20.03 -21.06
N SER A 116 8.64 -21.27 -21.51
CA SER A 116 7.40 -21.99 -21.84
C SER A 116 7.31 -23.31 -21.10
N PHE A 117 6.10 -23.65 -20.68
CA PHE A 117 5.76 -24.88 -19.98
C PHE A 117 4.63 -25.57 -20.74
N THR A 118 4.85 -26.76 -21.23
CA THR A 118 3.79 -27.56 -21.88
C THR A 118 3.38 -28.68 -20.93
N LEU A 119 2.08 -28.70 -20.59
CA LEU A 119 1.54 -29.63 -19.62
C LEU A 119 0.10 -30.04 -20.00
N PRO A 120 -0.43 -31.16 -19.47
CA PRO A 120 -1.83 -31.55 -19.66
C PRO A 120 -2.77 -30.45 -19.15
N ILE A 121 -3.84 -30.15 -19.88
CA ILE A 121 -4.82 -29.15 -19.53
C ILE A 121 -5.44 -29.42 -18.14
N ALA A 122 -5.71 -30.69 -17.82
CA ALA A 122 -6.21 -31.04 -16.50
C ALA A 122 -5.25 -30.66 -15.37
N THR A 123 -3.94 -30.86 -15.56
CA THR A 123 -2.91 -30.40 -14.59
C THR A 123 -2.86 -28.90 -14.50
N ALA A 124 -2.92 -28.18 -15.61
CA ALA A 124 -2.93 -26.71 -15.63
C ALA A 124 -4.13 -26.13 -14.87
N ILE A 125 -5.31 -26.72 -15.00
CA ILE A 125 -6.52 -26.35 -14.26
C ILE A 125 -6.33 -26.60 -12.76
N GLN A 126 -5.80 -27.75 -12.35
CA GLN A 126 -5.54 -28.05 -10.93
C GLN A 126 -4.53 -27.07 -10.31
N MET A 127 -3.49 -26.71 -11.05
CA MET A 127 -2.53 -25.68 -10.61
C MET A 127 -3.22 -24.32 -10.41
N LEU A 128 -4.08 -23.90 -11.34
CA LEU A 128 -4.83 -22.63 -11.18
C LEU A 128 -5.75 -22.67 -9.97
N PHE A 129 -6.41 -23.79 -9.69
CA PHE A 129 -7.23 -23.92 -8.48
C PHE A 129 -6.38 -23.83 -7.20
N ALA A 130 -5.20 -24.46 -7.19
CA ALA A 130 -4.28 -24.35 -6.05
C ALA A 130 -3.80 -22.91 -5.85
N ILE A 131 -3.43 -22.21 -6.92
CA ILE A 131 -2.99 -20.81 -6.86
C ILE A 131 -4.14 -19.90 -6.39
N GLU A 132 -5.37 -20.12 -6.85
CA GLU A 132 -6.54 -19.33 -6.41
C GLU A 132 -6.85 -19.57 -4.93
N ALA A 133 -6.79 -20.83 -4.47
CA ALA A 133 -6.97 -21.16 -3.05
C ALA A 133 -5.89 -20.51 -2.17
N TYR A 134 -4.62 -20.57 -2.62
CA TYR A 134 -3.50 -19.89 -1.96
C TYR A 134 -3.72 -18.37 -1.88
N ALA A 135 -4.03 -17.74 -3.01
CA ALA A 135 -4.25 -16.30 -3.07
C ALA A 135 -5.43 -15.86 -2.18
N SER A 136 -6.50 -16.65 -2.12
CA SER A 136 -7.65 -16.40 -1.25
C SER A 136 -7.26 -16.48 0.23
N ALA A 137 -6.47 -17.51 0.62
CA ALA A 137 -5.99 -17.65 1.99
C ALA A 137 -5.04 -16.53 2.40
N CYS A 138 -4.18 -16.06 1.50
CA CYS A 138 -3.32 -14.88 1.74
C CYS A 138 -4.18 -13.62 1.96
N TYR A 139 -5.15 -13.38 1.10
CA TYR A 139 -6.07 -12.25 1.24
C TYR A 139 -6.82 -12.28 2.56
N ASP A 140 -7.38 -13.43 2.95
CA ASP A 140 -8.11 -13.60 4.23
C ASP A 140 -7.19 -13.31 5.43
N ASN A 141 -5.93 -13.76 5.39
CA ASN A 141 -4.96 -13.46 6.44
C ASN A 141 -4.63 -11.96 6.51
N THR A 142 -4.44 -11.32 5.37
CA THR A 142 -4.24 -9.86 5.27
C THR A 142 -5.42 -9.09 5.89
N GLN A 143 -6.67 -9.45 5.53
CA GLN A 143 -7.87 -8.82 6.10
C GLN A 143 -7.96 -9.03 7.61
N LYS A 144 -7.58 -10.21 8.10
CA LYS A 144 -7.51 -10.50 9.53
C LYS A 144 -6.48 -9.62 10.25
N HIS A 145 -5.29 -9.42 9.68
CA HIS A 145 -4.31 -8.50 10.24
C HIS A 145 -4.82 -7.06 10.27
N LEU A 146 -5.43 -6.58 9.18
CA LEU A 146 -6.00 -5.23 9.13
C LEU A 146 -7.08 -5.03 10.19
N ALA A 147 -7.98 -6.02 10.38
CA ALA A 147 -9.00 -5.98 11.41
C ALA A 147 -8.39 -5.98 12.83
N ASN A 148 -7.38 -6.82 13.08
CA ASN A 148 -6.71 -6.85 14.37
C ASN A 148 -6.04 -5.49 14.70
N VAL A 149 -5.42 -4.83 13.72
CA VAL A 149 -4.80 -3.50 13.93
C VAL A 149 -5.85 -2.45 14.29
N GLU A 150 -7.10 -2.54 13.77
CA GLU A 150 -8.17 -1.63 14.17
C GLU A 150 -8.50 -1.74 15.67
N GLU A 151 -8.41 -2.92 16.24
CA GLU A 151 -8.73 -3.19 17.64
C GLU A 151 -7.60 -2.81 18.61
N LEU A 152 -6.39 -2.49 18.11
CA LEU A 152 -5.26 -2.08 18.96
C LEU A 152 -5.55 -0.74 19.63
N THR A 153 -5.31 -0.69 20.95
CA THR A 153 -5.53 0.50 21.78
C THR A 153 -4.26 1.06 22.43
N LEU A 154 -3.15 0.32 22.36
CA LEU A 154 -1.88 0.71 22.96
C LEU A 154 -0.80 0.88 21.90
N ALA A 155 -0.04 1.95 21.98
CA ALA A 155 1.06 2.24 21.05
C ALA A 155 2.12 1.10 21.01
N LYS A 156 2.41 0.50 22.19
CA LYS A 156 3.33 -0.63 22.28
C LYS A 156 2.89 -1.83 21.46
N ASP A 157 1.58 -2.10 21.41
CA ASP A 157 1.05 -3.24 20.67
C ASP A 157 1.14 -2.99 19.14
N VAL A 158 0.98 -1.73 18.70
CA VAL A 158 1.20 -1.32 17.32
C VAL A 158 2.68 -1.52 16.92
N GLU A 159 3.63 -1.10 17.77
CA GLU A 159 5.06 -1.20 17.51
C GLU A 159 5.56 -2.65 17.46
N SER A 160 4.95 -3.55 18.25
CA SER A 160 5.34 -4.96 18.35
C SER A 160 4.52 -5.90 17.47
N TYR A 161 3.58 -5.38 16.67
CA TYR A 161 2.69 -6.20 15.87
C TYR A 161 3.42 -6.90 14.72
N ASP A 162 3.43 -8.23 14.75
CA ASP A 162 4.00 -9.04 13.68
C ASP A 162 2.91 -9.45 12.66
N TYR A 163 2.92 -8.80 11.52
CA TYR A 163 2.00 -9.07 10.42
C TYR A 163 2.55 -10.09 9.40
N THR A 164 3.73 -10.64 9.62
CA THR A 164 4.34 -11.60 8.67
C THR A 164 3.86 -13.04 8.89
N ILE A 165 3.16 -13.31 9.98
CA ILE A 165 2.69 -14.64 10.37
C ILE A 165 1.32 -14.99 9.79
N GLY A 166 1.01 -16.28 9.76
CA GLY A 166 -0.31 -16.80 9.40
C GLY A 166 -0.57 -16.92 7.89
N TYR A 167 0.34 -16.48 7.04
CA TYR A 167 0.27 -16.74 5.60
C TYR A 167 0.56 -18.21 5.30
N PRO A 168 -0.09 -18.79 4.28
CA PRO A 168 0.20 -20.16 3.87
C PRO A 168 1.61 -20.28 3.29
N GLU A 169 2.17 -21.48 3.33
CA GLU A 169 3.43 -21.77 2.64
C GLU A 169 3.26 -21.57 1.13
N GLN A 170 4.30 -21.05 0.48
CA GLN A 170 4.31 -20.82 -0.95
C GLN A 170 4.18 -22.15 -1.72
N LEU A 171 3.42 -22.15 -2.80
CA LEU A 171 3.21 -23.34 -3.61
C LEU A 171 4.45 -23.66 -4.45
N HIS A 172 4.75 -24.96 -4.57
CA HIS A 172 5.80 -25.48 -5.43
C HIS A 172 5.20 -26.52 -6.40
N PHE A 173 5.40 -26.27 -7.69
CA PHE A 173 5.00 -27.16 -8.78
C PHE A 173 6.25 -27.63 -9.52
N GLY A 174 6.42 -28.95 -9.67
CA GLY A 174 7.57 -29.54 -10.38
C GLY A 174 7.66 -31.00 -10.14
#